data_a1444270ae1e103a9ad66b6482acb979
#
_entry.id   a1444270ae1e103a9ad66b6482acb979
#
_cell.length_a   1.000
_cell.length_b   1.000
_cell.length_c   1.000
_cell.angle_alpha   90.00
_cell.angle_beta   90.00
_cell.angle_gamma   90.00
#
_symmetry.space_group_name_H-M   'P 1'
#
loop_
_entity.id
_entity.type
_entity.pdbx_description
1 polymer ?
#
loop_
_entity_poly.entity_id
_entity_poly.type
_entity_poly.pdbx_seq_one_letter_code
_entity_poly.pdbx_strand_id
1 'polypeptide(L)'
;NKIERHYLAKLPDSNDPIITDNSKVINTLNSLCIEMDNRYELLKNAMCRNIIEYNKKFKNRKLNPNEGYKYLSYIVLVVDEFADLIMTAGKEVETPIARLAQLARAVGIHLIIATQRPSVNVITGIIKANFPARIAFRVTSKIDSRTILDSGGADQLIGRGDMLYTQGNELSRIQCAFVDTPEVNQIADYIGSQNGYSDAYILPEYINDDSISSLDIDTSDRDVLFREAAEVIVIAQQGSASLLQRKLKLGYNRAGRIIDQMEAAGIVGSFEGSKARQVLISDLNHLSTHLDNESI
;
A
#
# COMPACT_ATOMS: atom_id res chain seq x y z
N ASN A 1 -9.39 -22.11 -1.31
CA ASN A 1 -8.58 -22.28 -2.50
C ASN A 1 -7.12 -22.52 -2.16
N LYS A 2 -6.49 -23.49 -2.85
CA LYS A 2 -5.14 -23.97 -2.52
C LYS A 2 -4.03 -22.97 -2.87
N ILE A 3 -4.24 -22.08 -3.84
CA ILE A 3 -3.29 -21.03 -4.25
C ILE A 3 -3.15 -19.95 -3.16
N GLU A 4 -4.21 -19.64 -2.46
CA GLU A 4 -4.29 -18.52 -1.51
C GLU A 4 -3.28 -18.64 -0.37
N ARG A 5 -2.97 -19.86 0.07
CA ARG A 5 -2.06 -20.07 1.19
C ARG A 5 -0.59 -19.84 0.86
N HIS A 6 -0.20 -20.05 -0.40
CA HIS A 6 1.21 -20.13 -0.77
C HIS A 6 1.71 -18.90 -1.51
N TYR A 7 0.84 -18.24 -2.28
CA TYR A 7 1.26 -17.23 -3.26
C TYR A 7 0.56 -15.90 -3.12
N LEU A 8 -0.53 -15.80 -2.36
CA LEU A 8 -1.23 -14.54 -2.16
C LEU A 8 -0.70 -13.81 -0.92
N ALA A 9 -0.70 -12.48 -1.00
CA ALA A 9 -0.44 -11.62 0.15
C ALA A 9 -1.77 -11.25 0.83
N LYS A 10 -1.72 -10.94 2.12
CA LYS A 10 -2.89 -10.51 2.90
C LYS A 10 -2.56 -9.38 3.87
N LEU A 11 -3.57 -8.65 4.27
CA LEU A 11 -3.48 -7.72 5.40
C LEU A 11 -3.33 -8.48 6.73
N PRO A 12 -2.71 -7.89 7.74
CA PRO A 12 -2.54 -8.54 9.06
C PRO A 12 -3.85 -9.04 9.66
N ASP A 13 -4.91 -8.24 9.57
CA ASP A 13 -6.22 -8.51 10.17
C ASP A 13 -7.20 -9.25 9.23
N SER A 14 -6.73 -9.70 8.07
CA SER A 14 -7.59 -10.41 7.11
C SER A 14 -7.29 -11.91 7.11
N ASN A 15 -8.35 -12.71 7.25
CA ASN A 15 -8.24 -14.16 7.05
C ASN A 15 -8.20 -14.55 5.57
N ASP A 16 -8.84 -13.74 4.72
CA ASP A 16 -8.95 -13.98 3.29
C ASP A 16 -7.98 -13.10 2.51
N PRO A 17 -7.13 -13.68 1.65
CA PRO A 17 -6.22 -12.92 0.79
C PRO A 17 -6.92 -12.33 -0.44
N ILE A 18 -8.11 -12.81 -0.80
CA ILE A 18 -8.94 -12.24 -1.87
C ILE A 18 -9.85 -11.21 -1.25
N ILE A 19 -9.76 -9.97 -1.73
CA ILE A 19 -10.43 -8.81 -1.14
C ILE A 19 -11.67 -8.49 -1.96
N THR A 20 -12.82 -8.53 -1.31
CA THR A 20 -14.13 -8.20 -1.89
C THR A 20 -14.78 -6.97 -1.26
N ASP A 21 -14.23 -6.48 -0.14
CA ASP A 21 -14.73 -5.32 0.61
C ASP A 21 -13.95 -4.07 0.22
N ASN A 22 -14.65 -3.00 -0.14
CA ASN A 22 -14.06 -1.74 -0.61
C ASN A 22 -13.16 -1.05 0.43
N SER A 23 -13.52 -1.12 1.71
CA SER A 23 -12.70 -0.56 2.79
C SER A 23 -11.34 -1.27 2.88
N LYS A 24 -11.35 -2.60 2.77
CA LYS A 24 -10.14 -3.41 2.74
C LYS A 24 -9.31 -3.20 1.47
N VAL A 25 -9.93 -2.84 0.33
CA VAL A 25 -9.21 -2.47 -0.90
C VAL A 25 -8.38 -1.22 -0.66
N ILE A 26 -8.96 -0.17 -0.08
CA ILE A 26 -8.24 1.09 0.22
C ILE A 26 -7.08 0.81 1.18
N ASN A 27 -7.32 0.06 2.24
CA ASN A 27 -6.28 -0.32 3.20
C ASN A 27 -5.16 -1.13 2.52
N THR A 28 -5.49 -2.04 1.60
CA THR A 28 -4.50 -2.83 0.86
C THR A 28 -3.66 -1.98 -0.08
N LEU A 29 -4.27 -1.03 -0.79
CA LEU A 29 -3.55 -0.12 -1.67
C LEU A 29 -2.57 0.77 -0.90
N ASN A 30 -2.99 1.30 0.24
CA ASN A 30 -2.14 2.11 1.10
C ASN A 30 -1.04 1.26 1.76
N SER A 31 -1.36 0.05 2.19
CA SER A 31 -0.38 -0.93 2.70
C SER A 31 0.69 -1.26 1.64
N LEU A 32 0.30 -1.43 0.38
CA LEU A 32 1.25 -1.61 -0.73
C LEU A 32 2.12 -0.37 -0.97
N CYS A 33 1.60 0.83 -0.75
CA CYS A 33 2.40 2.06 -0.78
C CYS A 33 3.45 2.08 0.33
N ILE A 34 3.09 1.64 1.55
CA ILE A 34 4.02 1.50 2.67
C ILE A 34 5.09 0.44 2.35
N GLU A 35 4.67 -0.71 1.82
CA GLU A 35 5.61 -1.77 1.41
C GLU A 35 6.58 -1.26 0.33
N MET A 36 6.10 -0.47 -0.62
CA MET A 36 6.93 0.18 -1.64
C MET A 36 7.99 1.09 -0.99
N ASP A 37 7.59 1.94 -0.05
CA ASP A 37 8.49 2.87 0.64
C ASP A 37 9.53 2.11 1.48
N ASN A 38 9.12 1.08 2.21
CA ASN A 38 10.02 0.20 2.97
C ASN A 38 11.05 -0.48 2.07
N ARG A 39 10.64 -0.92 0.88
CA ARG A 39 11.54 -1.51 -0.11
C ARG A 39 12.51 -0.49 -0.66
N TYR A 40 12.07 0.74 -0.91
CA TYR A 40 12.98 1.81 -1.32
C TYR A 40 14.04 2.11 -0.28
N GLU A 41 13.70 2.10 1.00
CA GLU A 41 14.68 2.25 2.08
C GLU A 41 15.70 1.10 2.09
N LEU A 42 15.25 -0.15 1.94
CA LEU A 42 16.15 -1.29 1.83
C LEU A 42 17.10 -1.19 0.63
N LEU A 43 16.58 -0.78 -0.53
CA LEU A 43 17.38 -0.57 -1.73
C LEU A 43 18.43 0.54 -1.54
N LYS A 44 18.02 1.66 -0.94
CA LYS A 44 18.88 2.81 -0.64
C LYS A 44 20.00 2.41 0.31
N ASN A 45 19.70 1.73 1.41
CA ASN A 45 20.68 1.27 2.40
C ASN A 45 21.64 0.23 1.81
N ALA A 46 21.15 -0.62 0.90
CA ALA A 46 21.95 -1.57 0.15
C ALA A 46 22.73 -0.95 -1.03
N MET A 47 22.55 0.35 -1.33
CA MET A 47 23.11 1.03 -2.50
C MET A 47 22.76 0.28 -3.81
N CYS A 48 21.49 -0.07 -3.99
CA CYS A 48 20.96 -0.76 -5.17
C CYS A 48 19.90 0.10 -5.85
N ARG A 49 19.86 0.06 -7.21
CA ARG A 49 18.91 0.85 -8.00
C ARG A 49 17.56 0.16 -8.21
N ASN A 50 17.53 -1.16 -8.10
CA ASN A 50 16.33 -1.96 -8.35
C ASN A 50 16.39 -3.28 -7.60
N ILE A 51 15.24 -3.96 -7.54
CA ILE A 51 15.07 -5.25 -6.87
C ILE A 51 15.98 -6.35 -7.42
N ILE A 52 16.34 -6.31 -8.70
CA ILE A 52 17.20 -7.33 -9.33
C ILE A 52 18.62 -7.24 -8.76
N GLU A 53 19.18 -6.01 -8.71
CA GLU A 53 20.50 -5.77 -8.11
C GLU A 53 20.50 -6.13 -6.62
N TYR A 54 19.46 -5.73 -5.90
CA TYR A 54 19.30 -6.01 -4.49
C TYR A 54 19.25 -7.52 -4.21
N ASN A 55 18.35 -8.24 -4.87
CA ASN A 55 18.21 -9.68 -4.69
C ASN A 55 19.48 -10.45 -5.10
N LYS A 56 20.21 -9.97 -6.11
CA LYS A 56 21.53 -10.52 -6.48
C LYS A 56 22.56 -10.33 -5.35
N LYS A 57 22.60 -9.15 -4.72
CA LYS A 57 23.45 -8.90 -3.54
C LYS A 57 23.09 -9.80 -2.38
N PHE A 58 21.77 -9.93 -2.08
CA PHE A 58 21.28 -10.76 -1.00
C PHE A 58 21.64 -12.24 -1.22
N LYS A 59 21.37 -12.80 -2.40
CA LYS A 59 21.74 -14.17 -2.77
C LYS A 59 23.25 -14.43 -2.66
N ASN A 60 24.06 -13.44 -2.97
CA ASN A 60 25.51 -13.51 -2.84
C ASN A 60 26.02 -13.27 -1.40
N ARG A 61 25.12 -13.25 -0.40
CA ARG A 61 25.43 -13.05 1.03
C ARG A 61 26.20 -11.75 1.33
N LYS A 62 25.95 -10.70 0.52
CA LYS A 62 26.56 -9.37 0.71
C LYS A 62 25.70 -8.44 1.56
N LEU A 63 24.53 -8.88 1.98
CA LEU A 63 23.59 -8.17 2.85
C LEU A 63 23.32 -9.05 4.06
N ASN A 64 23.44 -8.46 5.26
CA ASN A 64 23.30 -9.17 6.52
C ASN A 64 21.83 -9.22 6.97
N PRO A 65 21.20 -10.40 7.10
CA PRO A 65 19.82 -10.51 7.58
C PRO A 65 19.59 -9.93 8.98
N ASN A 66 20.63 -9.95 9.85
CA ASN A 66 20.53 -9.38 11.21
C ASN A 66 20.41 -7.84 11.21
N GLU A 67 20.70 -7.20 10.09
CA GLU A 67 20.51 -5.75 9.86
C GLU A 67 19.17 -5.43 9.17
N GLY A 68 18.25 -6.41 9.13
CA GLY A 68 16.92 -6.25 8.56
C GLY A 68 16.83 -6.51 7.05
N TYR A 69 17.94 -6.88 6.38
CA TYR A 69 17.88 -7.24 4.97
C TYR A 69 17.20 -8.61 4.78
N LYS A 70 16.31 -8.68 3.80
CA LYS A 70 15.57 -9.89 3.43
C LYS A 70 15.49 -10.02 1.93
N TYR A 71 15.26 -11.24 1.43
CA TYR A 71 14.94 -11.42 0.02
C TYR A 71 13.60 -10.77 -0.32
N LEU A 72 13.57 -9.98 -1.38
CA LEU A 72 12.36 -9.29 -1.83
C LEU A 72 11.69 -10.08 -2.95
N SER A 73 10.52 -10.65 -2.67
CA SER A 73 9.68 -11.28 -3.69
C SER A 73 9.00 -10.22 -4.55
N TYR A 74 8.73 -10.55 -5.82
CA TYR A 74 7.86 -9.73 -6.65
C TYR A 74 6.43 -9.79 -6.11
N ILE A 75 5.73 -8.65 -6.14
CA ILE A 75 4.31 -8.56 -5.80
C ILE A 75 3.57 -8.13 -7.07
N VAL A 76 2.48 -8.83 -7.40
CA VAL A 76 1.58 -8.45 -8.49
C VAL A 76 0.21 -8.16 -7.90
N LEU A 77 -0.21 -6.91 -8.00
CA LEU A 77 -1.57 -6.51 -7.66
C LEU A 77 -2.46 -6.74 -8.89
N VAL A 78 -3.52 -7.51 -8.72
CA VAL A 78 -4.53 -7.75 -9.77
C VAL A 78 -5.85 -7.14 -9.33
N VAL A 79 -6.40 -6.24 -10.15
CA VAL A 79 -7.72 -5.66 -10.00
C VAL A 79 -8.60 -6.18 -11.14
N ASP A 80 -9.61 -6.98 -10.79
CA ASP A 80 -10.48 -7.65 -11.75
C ASP A 80 -11.49 -6.69 -12.42
N GLU A 81 -12.14 -5.83 -11.63
CA GLU A 81 -13.06 -4.81 -12.14
C GLU A 81 -12.79 -3.44 -11.51
N PHE A 82 -12.00 -2.64 -12.21
CA PHE A 82 -11.59 -1.33 -11.72
C PHE A 82 -12.72 -0.30 -11.70
N ALA A 83 -13.72 -0.46 -12.60
CA ALA A 83 -14.84 0.46 -12.64
C ALA A 83 -15.63 0.47 -11.33
N ASP A 84 -15.85 -0.69 -10.72
CA ASP A 84 -16.60 -0.77 -9.48
C ASP A 84 -15.85 -0.06 -8.33
N LEU A 85 -14.53 -0.15 -8.29
CA LEU A 85 -13.71 0.55 -7.29
C LEU A 85 -13.73 2.07 -7.47
N ILE A 86 -13.53 2.55 -8.70
CA ILE A 86 -13.54 3.99 -9.00
C ILE A 86 -14.90 4.61 -8.77
N MET A 87 -15.98 3.91 -9.12
CA MET A 87 -17.35 4.40 -8.92
C MET A 87 -17.73 4.47 -7.44
N THR A 88 -17.13 3.65 -6.60
CA THR A 88 -17.45 3.59 -5.16
C THR A 88 -16.55 4.50 -4.32
N ALA A 89 -15.23 4.48 -4.56
CA ALA A 89 -14.25 5.13 -3.71
C ALA A 89 -13.40 6.22 -4.44
N GLY A 90 -13.60 6.39 -5.75
CA GLY A 90 -13.04 7.51 -6.52
C GLY A 90 -11.55 7.76 -6.27
N LYS A 91 -11.24 8.95 -5.74
CA LYS A 91 -9.86 9.39 -5.52
C LYS A 91 -9.09 8.58 -4.48
N GLU A 92 -9.77 7.97 -3.51
CA GLU A 92 -9.11 7.15 -2.47
C GLU A 92 -8.46 5.90 -3.06
N VAL A 93 -8.98 5.42 -4.18
CA VAL A 93 -8.41 4.30 -4.95
C VAL A 93 -7.46 4.82 -6.04
N GLU A 94 -7.83 5.87 -6.77
CA GLU A 94 -7.03 6.40 -7.89
C GLU A 94 -5.65 6.89 -7.43
N THR A 95 -5.57 7.60 -6.30
CA THR A 95 -4.32 8.18 -5.80
C THR A 95 -3.25 7.13 -5.48
N PRO A 96 -3.50 6.11 -4.64
CA PRO A 96 -2.50 5.08 -4.36
C PRO A 96 -2.16 4.24 -5.59
N ILE A 97 -3.12 3.95 -6.47
CA ILE A 97 -2.84 3.23 -7.74
C ILE A 97 -1.90 4.05 -8.63
N ALA A 98 -2.15 5.34 -8.80
CA ALA A 98 -1.27 6.20 -9.59
C ALA A 98 0.14 6.25 -9.00
N ARG A 99 0.28 6.37 -7.67
CA ARG A 99 1.57 6.35 -6.97
C ARG A 99 2.33 5.05 -7.17
N LEU A 100 1.66 3.91 -7.00
CA LEU A 100 2.25 2.59 -7.23
C LEU A 100 2.67 2.43 -8.70
N ALA A 101 1.82 2.80 -9.66
CA ALA A 101 2.13 2.67 -11.08
C ALA A 101 3.35 3.51 -11.50
N GLN A 102 3.55 4.68 -10.89
CA GLN A 102 4.70 5.54 -11.18
C GLN A 102 6.00 5.02 -10.57
N LEU A 103 5.97 4.51 -9.35
CA LEU A 103 7.17 4.31 -8.55
C LEU A 103 7.49 2.83 -8.28
N ALA A 104 6.51 1.95 -8.20
CA ALA A 104 6.70 0.64 -7.61
C ALA A 104 7.49 -0.37 -8.47
N ARG A 105 7.68 -0.09 -9.77
CA ARG A 105 8.40 -0.98 -10.71
C ARG A 105 9.82 -1.31 -10.25
N ALA A 106 10.56 -0.33 -9.77
CA ALA A 106 11.95 -0.52 -9.36
C ALA A 106 12.08 -1.44 -8.14
N VAL A 107 11.07 -1.44 -7.27
CA VAL A 107 11.02 -2.28 -6.05
C VAL A 107 10.26 -3.60 -6.24
N GLY A 108 9.87 -3.91 -7.48
CA GLY A 108 9.27 -5.19 -7.86
C GLY A 108 7.81 -5.35 -7.50
N ILE A 109 7.05 -4.25 -7.47
CA ILE A 109 5.59 -4.28 -7.35
C ILE A 109 5.00 -3.90 -8.70
N HIS A 110 4.14 -4.75 -9.24
CA HIS A 110 3.51 -4.61 -10.55
C HIS A 110 1.99 -4.61 -10.43
N LEU A 111 1.32 -3.92 -11.35
CA LEU A 111 -0.13 -3.78 -11.34
C LEU A 111 -0.71 -4.33 -12.65
N ILE A 112 -1.79 -5.10 -12.53
CA ILE A 112 -2.66 -5.53 -13.62
C ILE A 112 -4.06 -5.01 -13.29
N ILE A 113 -4.56 -4.08 -14.10
CA ILE A 113 -5.87 -3.46 -13.89
C ILE A 113 -6.77 -3.84 -15.06
N ALA A 114 -7.87 -4.50 -14.77
CA ALA A 114 -8.87 -4.88 -15.74
C ALA A 114 -10.21 -4.16 -15.48
N THR A 115 -11.00 -4.00 -16.53
CA THR A 115 -12.38 -3.53 -16.44
C THR A 115 -13.20 -4.01 -17.62
N GLN A 116 -14.46 -4.32 -17.38
CA GLN A 116 -15.45 -4.62 -18.40
C GLN A 116 -16.23 -3.36 -18.83
N ARG A 117 -15.98 -2.20 -18.17
CA ARG A 117 -16.65 -0.91 -18.41
C ARG A 117 -15.64 0.18 -18.79
N PRO A 118 -15.11 0.15 -20.02
CA PRO A 118 -14.04 1.05 -20.45
C PRO A 118 -14.58 2.45 -20.78
N SER A 119 -15.07 3.17 -19.80
CA SER A 119 -15.52 4.56 -19.94
C SER A 119 -14.41 5.56 -19.62
N VAL A 120 -14.55 6.81 -20.09
CA VAL A 120 -13.61 7.89 -19.80
C VAL A 120 -13.55 8.26 -18.30
N ASN A 121 -14.61 7.96 -17.55
CA ASN A 121 -14.66 8.17 -16.10
C ASN A 121 -13.89 7.10 -15.32
N VAL A 122 -13.66 5.94 -15.93
CA VAL A 122 -12.90 4.82 -15.36
C VAL A 122 -11.45 4.86 -15.83
N ILE A 123 -11.24 5.01 -17.13
CA ILE A 123 -9.91 5.09 -17.74
C ILE A 123 -9.53 6.56 -17.90
N THR A 124 -9.20 7.19 -16.79
CA THR A 124 -8.86 8.61 -16.70
C THR A 124 -7.52 8.92 -17.36
N GLY A 125 -7.23 10.20 -17.59
CA GLY A 125 -5.92 10.66 -18.08
C GLY A 125 -4.77 10.26 -17.16
N ILE A 126 -5.00 10.23 -15.84
CA ILE A 126 -4.02 9.80 -14.83
C ILE A 126 -3.69 8.31 -15.01
N ILE A 127 -4.71 7.47 -15.18
CA ILE A 127 -4.54 6.03 -15.43
C ILE A 127 -3.79 5.81 -16.74
N LYS A 128 -4.18 6.46 -17.82
CA LYS A 128 -3.52 6.32 -19.12
C LYS A 128 -2.04 6.73 -19.10
N ALA A 129 -1.72 7.80 -18.40
CA ALA A 129 -0.33 8.29 -18.29
C ALA A 129 0.59 7.30 -17.55
N ASN A 130 0.05 6.53 -16.60
CA ASN A 130 0.82 5.63 -15.76
C ASN A 130 0.80 4.17 -16.22
N PHE A 131 -0.12 3.82 -17.13
CA PHE A 131 -0.24 2.49 -17.72
C PHE A 131 0.02 2.54 -19.24
N PRO A 132 1.29 2.53 -19.65
CA PRO A 132 1.65 2.59 -21.06
C PRO A 132 1.35 1.28 -21.81
N ALA A 133 1.44 0.14 -21.14
CA ALA A 133 1.08 -1.16 -21.71
C ALA A 133 -0.42 -1.38 -21.55
N ARG A 134 -1.13 -1.52 -22.67
CA ARG A 134 -2.58 -1.67 -22.69
C ARG A 134 -3.00 -2.80 -23.60
N ILE A 135 -4.02 -3.51 -23.18
CA ILE A 135 -4.62 -4.62 -23.90
C ILE A 135 -6.10 -4.33 -24.06
N ALA A 136 -6.64 -4.51 -25.25
CA ALA A 136 -8.07 -4.54 -25.48
C ALA A 136 -8.48 -5.82 -26.18
N PHE A 137 -9.37 -6.57 -25.56
CA PHE A 137 -10.14 -7.60 -26.22
C PHE A 137 -11.29 -6.96 -27.01
N ARG A 138 -12.11 -7.79 -27.67
CA ARG A 138 -13.24 -7.30 -28.46
C ARG A 138 -14.16 -6.42 -27.60
N VAL A 139 -14.42 -5.22 -28.08
CA VAL A 139 -15.45 -4.30 -27.56
C VAL A 139 -16.55 -4.09 -28.60
N THR A 140 -17.71 -3.63 -28.18
CA THR A 140 -18.84 -3.39 -29.08
C THR A 140 -18.80 -1.99 -29.73
N SER A 141 -18.11 -1.05 -29.10
CA SER A 141 -18.05 0.34 -29.49
C SER A 141 -16.66 0.76 -29.93
N LYS A 142 -16.56 1.50 -31.04
CA LYS A 142 -15.32 2.16 -31.45
C LYS A 142 -14.84 3.21 -30.44
N ILE A 143 -15.77 3.79 -29.67
CA ILE A 143 -15.45 4.74 -28.59
C ILE A 143 -14.69 4.03 -27.49
N ASP A 144 -15.11 2.83 -27.10
CA ASP A 144 -14.44 2.03 -26.07
C ASP A 144 -13.01 1.65 -26.49
N SER A 145 -12.84 1.27 -27.78
CA SER A 145 -11.51 1.02 -28.32
C SER A 145 -10.60 2.25 -28.16
N ARG A 146 -11.09 3.43 -28.50
CA ARG A 146 -10.33 4.68 -28.34
C ARG A 146 -10.10 5.04 -26.88
N THR A 147 -11.05 4.74 -26.01
CA THR A 147 -10.89 4.98 -24.56
C THR A 147 -9.74 4.15 -24.00
N ILE A 148 -9.59 2.89 -24.42
CA ILE A 148 -8.52 2.00 -23.94
C ILE A 148 -7.19 2.30 -24.64
N LEU A 149 -7.19 2.31 -25.99
CA LEU A 149 -5.97 2.24 -26.80
C LEU A 149 -5.57 3.59 -27.42
N ASP A 150 -6.35 4.64 -27.25
CA ASP A 150 -6.25 5.92 -27.98
C ASP A 150 -6.45 5.76 -29.52
N SER A 151 -6.81 4.55 -29.96
CA SER A 151 -7.06 4.21 -31.37
C SER A 151 -8.28 3.29 -31.52
N GLY A 152 -8.87 3.23 -32.72
CA GLY A 152 -9.92 2.25 -33.03
C GLY A 152 -9.32 0.88 -33.34
N GLY A 153 -10.19 -0.12 -33.54
CA GLY A 153 -9.82 -1.45 -34.00
C GLY A 153 -10.26 -2.59 -33.08
N ALA A 154 -10.42 -2.35 -31.79
CA ALA A 154 -10.88 -3.40 -30.87
C ALA A 154 -12.35 -3.78 -31.12
N ASP A 155 -13.15 -2.91 -31.73
CA ASP A 155 -14.50 -3.17 -32.19
C ASP A 155 -14.55 -4.16 -33.37
N GLN A 156 -13.44 -4.36 -34.09
CA GLN A 156 -13.31 -5.24 -35.24
C GLN A 156 -12.70 -6.60 -34.91
N LEU A 157 -12.37 -6.86 -33.65
CA LEU A 157 -11.82 -8.13 -33.22
C LEU A 157 -12.87 -9.24 -33.28
N ILE A 158 -12.40 -10.47 -33.51
CA ILE A 158 -13.28 -11.65 -33.67
C ILE A 158 -13.79 -12.13 -32.29
N GLY A 159 -13.02 -11.89 -31.20
CA GLY A 159 -13.26 -12.46 -29.88
C GLY A 159 -12.43 -13.73 -29.63
N ARG A 160 -12.74 -14.47 -28.56
CA ARG A 160 -12.05 -15.72 -28.22
C ARG A 160 -10.53 -15.59 -28.09
N GLY A 161 -10.07 -14.51 -27.41
CA GLY A 161 -8.65 -14.27 -27.22
C GLY A 161 -7.97 -13.43 -28.31
N ASP A 162 -8.70 -13.00 -29.34
CA ASP A 162 -8.21 -12.01 -30.31
C ASP A 162 -8.13 -10.64 -29.61
N MET A 163 -6.95 -10.05 -29.54
CA MET A 163 -6.71 -8.82 -28.81
C MET A 163 -5.81 -7.84 -29.55
N LEU A 164 -5.91 -6.58 -29.17
CA LEU A 164 -4.95 -5.55 -29.52
C LEU A 164 -4.08 -5.22 -28.31
N TYR A 165 -2.79 -5.11 -28.54
CA TYR A 165 -1.80 -4.71 -27.55
C TYR A 165 -1.03 -3.48 -28.01
N THR A 166 -0.81 -2.54 -27.11
CA THR A 166 0.07 -1.40 -27.32
C THR A 166 0.97 -1.17 -26.11
N GLN A 167 2.15 -0.67 -26.37
CA GLN A 167 3.09 -0.19 -25.36
C GLN A 167 3.59 1.22 -25.71
N GLY A 168 2.68 2.09 -26.12
CA GLY A 168 2.95 3.45 -26.56
C GLY A 168 2.55 3.69 -28.00
N ASN A 169 3.47 3.58 -28.95
CA ASN A 169 3.26 4.05 -30.32
C ASN A 169 2.83 2.97 -31.32
N GLU A 170 3.07 1.70 -31.02
CA GLU A 170 2.75 0.60 -31.92
C GLU A 170 1.58 -0.22 -31.41
N LEU A 171 0.65 -0.53 -32.32
CA LEU A 171 -0.50 -1.38 -32.07
C LEU A 171 -0.27 -2.74 -32.72
N SER A 172 -0.22 -3.78 -31.92
CA SER A 172 -0.06 -5.15 -32.38
C SER A 172 -1.34 -5.94 -32.16
N ARG A 173 -1.77 -6.72 -33.16
CA ARG A 173 -2.87 -7.67 -33.02
C ARG A 173 -2.31 -9.04 -32.69
N ILE A 174 -2.82 -9.65 -31.64
CA ILE A 174 -2.33 -10.92 -31.12
C ILE A 174 -3.52 -11.85 -30.90
N GLN A 175 -3.42 -13.09 -31.40
CA GLN A 175 -4.36 -14.14 -31.08
C GLN A 175 -3.83 -14.91 -29.87
N CYS A 176 -4.47 -14.76 -28.72
CA CYS A 176 -4.18 -15.55 -27.53
C CYS A 176 -4.76 -16.96 -27.64
N ALA A 177 -4.13 -17.92 -26.97
CA ALA A 177 -4.77 -19.20 -26.71
C ALA A 177 -6.04 -18.99 -25.87
N PHE A 178 -7.07 -19.71 -26.22
CA PHE A 178 -8.30 -19.75 -25.42
C PHE A 178 -8.08 -20.66 -24.21
N VAL A 179 -8.36 -20.15 -23.02
CA VAL A 179 -8.27 -20.90 -21.75
C VAL A 179 -9.65 -20.90 -21.11
N ASP A 180 -10.22 -22.06 -20.87
CA ASP A 180 -11.54 -22.21 -20.29
C ASP A 180 -11.46 -22.65 -18.82
N THR A 181 -12.59 -22.60 -18.13
CA THR A 181 -12.73 -22.90 -16.69
C THR A 181 -12.10 -24.26 -16.29
N PRO A 182 -12.27 -25.38 -17.03
CA PRO A 182 -11.63 -26.63 -16.68
C PRO A 182 -10.09 -26.54 -16.65
N GLU A 183 -9.49 -25.83 -17.61
CA GLU A 183 -8.03 -25.65 -17.68
C GLU A 183 -7.53 -24.73 -16.55
N VAL A 184 -8.28 -23.66 -16.24
CA VAL A 184 -7.98 -22.78 -15.10
C VAL A 184 -7.99 -23.58 -13.79
N ASN A 185 -8.98 -24.46 -13.59
CA ASN A 185 -9.06 -25.31 -12.41
C ASN A 185 -7.87 -26.28 -12.32
N GLN A 186 -7.48 -26.90 -13.43
CA GLN A 186 -6.31 -27.78 -13.47
C GLN A 186 -5.02 -27.05 -13.13
N ILE A 187 -4.81 -25.84 -13.68
CA ILE A 187 -3.64 -25.02 -13.37
C ILE A 187 -3.66 -24.60 -11.90
N ALA A 188 -4.80 -24.17 -11.37
CA ALA A 188 -4.96 -23.78 -9.98
C ALA A 188 -4.69 -24.95 -9.02
N ASP A 189 -5.18 -26.15 -9.34
CA ASP A 189 -4.92 -27.36 -8.55
C ASP A 189 -3.44 -27.77 -8.63
N TYR A 190 -2.83 -27.67 -9.81
CA TYR A 190 -1.41 -27.97 -9.98
C TYR A 190 -0.54 -27.01 -9.15
N ILE A 191 -0.78 -25.70 -9.21
CA ILE A 191 -0.05 -24.71 -8.41
C ILE A 191 -0.28 -24.97 -6.91
N GLY A 192 -1.52 -25.22 -6.49
CA GLY A 192 -1.87 -25.47 -5.10
C GLY A 192 -1.33 -26.82 -4.54
N SER A 193 -0.94 -27.75 -5.42
CA SER A 193 -0.33 -29.04 -5.00
C SER A 193 1.18 -28.94 -4.79
N GLN A 194 1.81 -27.86 -5.24
CA GLN A 194 3.26 -27.66 -5.08
C GLN A 194 3.60 -27.23 -3.65
N ASN A 195 4.84 -27.49 -3.24
CA ASN A 195 5.38 -26.97 -2.00
C ASN A 195 5.65 -25.46 -2.17
N GLY A 196 4.85 -24.64 -1.53
CA GLY A 196 5.00 -23.19 -1.51
C GLY A 196 5.49 -22.68 -0.17
N TYR A 197 5.19 -21.44 0.13
CA TYR A 197 5.43 -20.84 1.46
C TYR A 197 4.48 -21.46 2.49
N SER A 198 4.89 -21.51 3.76
CA SER A 198 4.04 -22.02 4.85
C SER A 198 2.79 -21.17 5.05
N ASP A 199 2.95 -19.85 4.86
CA ASP A 199 1.90 -18.87 5.08
C ASP A 199 1.89 -17.80 3.98
N ALA A 200 0.76 -17.09 3.87
CA ALA A 200 0.61 -15.93 3.00
C ALA A 200 1.58 -14.81 3.41
N TYR A 201 2.07 -14.03 2.46
CA TYR A 201 2.87 -12.84 2.73
C TYR A 201 2.03 -11.79 3.45
N ILE A 202 2.46 -11.37 4.63
CA ILE A 202 1.76 -10.34 5.41
C ILE A 202 2.24 -8.97 4.93
N LEU A 203 1.29 -8.15 4.47
CA LEU A 203 1.53 -6.77 4.10
C LEU A 203 1.68 -5.90 5.36
N PRO A 204 2.36 -4.74 5.28
CA PRO A 204 2.41 -3.79 6.38
C PRO A 204 1.01 -3.33 6.80
N GLU A 205 0.80 -3.09 8.07
CA GLU A 205 -0.44 -2.52 8.57
C GLU A 205 -0.60 -1.07 8.09
N TYR A 206 -1.78 -0.72 7.59
CA TYR A 206 -2.20 0.64 7.31
C TYR A 206 -3.27 1.05 8.32
N ILE A 207 -2.95 2.04 9.14
CA ILE A 207 -3.88 2.63 10.11
C ILE A 207 -4.41 3.91 9.48
N ASN A 208 -5.70 3.99 9.28
CA ASN A 208 -6.36 5.19 8.75
C ASN A 208 -6.45 6.23 9.87
N ASP A 209 -6.04 7.46 9.61
CA ASP A 209 -6.11 8.55 10.60
C ASP A 209 -7.54 8.82 11.07
N ASP A 210 -8.55 8.55 10.21
CA ASP A 210 -9.96 8.67 10.56
C ASP A 210 -10.46 7.60 11.56
N SER A 211 -9.78 6.47 11.67
CA SER A 211 -10.10 5.43 12.66
C SER A 211 -9.53 5.73 14.06
N ILE A 212 -8.58 6.66 14.15
CA ILE A 212 -8.01 7.09 15.43
C ILE A 212 -8.95 8.02 16.18
N SER A 213 -9.83 8.75 15.47
CA SER A 213 -10.80 9.66 16.09
C SER A 213 -12.03 8.98 16.71
N SER A 214 -12.22 7.68 16.52
CA SER A 214 -13.37 6.92 17.02
C SER A 214 -13.02 5.73 17.95
N LEU A 215 -11.75 5.43 18.14
CA LEU A 215 -11.32 4.52 19.18
C LEU A 215 -11.10 5.36 20.45
N ASP A 216 -11.85 5.06 21.50
CA ASP A 216 -11.51 5.48 22.85
C ASP A 216 -10.02 5.18 23.05
N ILE A 217 -9.20 6.22 23.17
CA ILE A 217 -7.79 6.06 23.47
C ILE A 217 -7.77 5.40 24.84
N ASP A 218 -7.50 4.10 24.86
CA ASP A 218 -7.35 3.38 26.12
C ASP A 218 -6.12 3.97 26.83
N THR A 219 -6.40 4.91 27.72
CA THR A 219 -5.37 5.61 28.52
C THR A 219 -4.68 4.68 29.50
N SER A 220 -5.17 3.45 29.64
CA SER A 220 -4.61 2.44 30.54
C SER A 220 -3.34 1.77 29.99
N ASP A 221 -3.12 1.78 28.67
CA ASP A 221 -1.94 1.17 28.02
C ASP A 221 -1.03 2.25 27.42
N ARG A 222 -0.38 3.01 28.31
CA ARG A 222 0.60 4.05 27.92
C ARG A 222 1.84 3.42 27.29
N ASP A 223 2.35 4.03 26.22
CA ASP A 223 3.62 3.60 25.61
C ASP A 223 4.75 3.65 26.65
N VAL A 224 5.62 2.66 26.62
CA VAL A 224 6.77 2.54 27.54
C VAL A 224 7.67 3.80 27.52
N LEU A 225 7.72 4.50 26.38
CA LEU A 225 8.49 5.74 26.20
C LEU A 225 7.66 7.01 26.46
N PHE A 226 6.43 6.90 26.96
CA PHE A 226 5.54 8.04 27.17
C PHE A 226 6.18 9.13 28.06
N ARG A 227 6.77 8.75 29.20
CA ARG A 227 7.40 9.69 30.13
C ARG A 227 8.62 10.39 29.51
N GLU A 228 9.49 9.63 28.87
CA GLU A 228 10.67 10.18 28.18
C GLU A 228 10.29 11.11 27.03
N ALA A 229 9.26 10.75 26.29
CA ALA A 229 8.72 11.56 25.21
C ALA A 229 8.08 12.86 25.74
N ALA A 230 7.35 12.80 26.87
CA ALA A 230 6.77 13.98 27.50
C ALA A 230 7.85 14.96 27.98
N GLU A 231 8.94 14.46 28.57
CA GLU A 231 10.08 15.28 28.95
C GLU A 231 10.69 16.02 27.74
N VAL A 232 10.88 15.31 26.62
CA VAL A 232 11.40 15.91 25.38
C VAL A 232 10.47 17.02 24.84
N ILE A 233 9.16 16.81 24.88
CA ILE A 233 8.16 17.80 24.42
C ILE A 233 8.12 19.02 25.34
N VAL A 234 8.14 18.81 26.66
CA VAL A 234 8.12 19.91 27.65
C VAL A 234 9.41 20.73 27.59
N ILE A 235 10.59 20.09 27.45
CA ILE A 235 11.87 20.80 27.31
C ILE A 235 11.89 21.63 26.02
N ALA A 236 11.37 21.08 24.92
CA ALA A 236 11.38 21.76 23.64
C ALA A 236 10.26 22.78 23.46
N GLN A 237 9.25 22.76 24.35
CA GLN A 237 8.01 23.56 24.24
C GLN A 237 7.36 23.45 22.86
N GLN A 238 7.40 22.26 22.28
CA GLN A 238 6.89 22.00 20.94
C GLN A 238 6.28 20.59 20.83
N GLY A 239 4.95 20.51 20.78
CA GLY A 239 4.18 19.27 20.64
C GLY A 239 4.21 18.73 19.22
N SER A 240 5.33 18.13 18.79
CA SER A 240 5.55 17.68 17.42
C SER A 240 5.99 16.21 17.34
N ALA A 241 5.23 15.39 16.58
CA ALA A 241 5.62 14.01 16.32
C ALA A 241 6.99 13.92 15.61
N SER A 242 7.32 14.84 14.73
CA SER A 242 8.63 14.89 14.05
C SER A 242 9.78 15.16 15.02
N LEU A 243 9.53 15.87 16.12
CA LEU A 243 10.52 16.06 17.19
C LEU A 243 10.81 14.74 17.91
N LEU A 244 9.77 13.99 18.27
CA LEU A 244 9.89 12.68 18.90
C LEU A 244 10.58 11.66 18.00
N GLN A 245 10.23 11.61 16.71
CA GLN A 245 10.90 10.76 15.74
C GLN A 245 12.42 11.00 15.73
N ARG A 246 12.82 12.25 15.66
CA ARG A 246 14.23 12.63 15.58
C ARG A 246 14.99 12.41 16.90
N LYS A 247 14.37 12.69 18.06
CA LYS A 247 15.01 12.59 19.36
C LYS A 247 15.05 11.18 19.90
N LEU A 248 13.95 10.43 19.77
CA LEU A 248 13.78 9.08 20.33
C LEU A 248 13.91 7.97 19.27
N LYS A 249 14.22 8.34 18.01
CA LYS A 249 14.33 7.42 16.85
C LYS A 249 13.08 6.54 16.66
N LEU A 250 11.91 7.13 16.87
CA LEU A 250 10.61 6.46 16.72
C LEU A 250 10.12 6.49 15.27
N GLY A 251 9.32 5.48 14.91
CA GLY A 251 8.52 5.54 13.69
C GLY A 251 7.42 6.61 13.78
N TYR A 252 6.95 7.11 12.62
CA TYR A 252 5.95 8.18 12.54
C TYR A 252 4.70 7.86 13.36
N ASN A 253 4.13 6.68 13.16
CA ASN A 253 2.88 6.25 13.81
C ASN A 253 3.02 6.12 15.34
N ARG A 254 4.16 5.61 15.83
CA ARG A 254 4.41 5.50 17.25
C ARG A 254 4.59 6.88 17.89
N ALA A 255 5.30 7.78 17.23
CA ALA A 255 5.45 9.17 17.68
C ALA A 255 4.11 9.90 17.70
N GLY A 256 3.24 9.68 16.70
CA GLY A 256 1.88 10.20 16.66
C GLY A 256 1.05 9.72 17.85
N ARG A 257 0.96 8.40 18.08
CA ARG A 257 0.23 7.84 19.24
C ARG A 257 0.68 8.40 20.57
N ILE A 258 1.98 8.55 20.77
CA ILE A 258 2.51 9.13 22.02
C ILE A 258 2.05 10.58 22.18
N ILE A 259 2.03 11.39 21.11
CA ILE A 259 1.50 12.75 21.16
C ILE A 259 -0.01 12.76 21.47
N ASP A 260 -0.78 11.82 20.91
CA ASP A 260 -2.22 11.71 21.19
C ASP A 260 -2.49 11.26 22.62
N GLN A 261 -1.69 10.35 23.16
CA GLN A 261 -1.71 10.01 24.60
C GLN A 261 -1.36 11.21 25.49
N MET A 262 -0.44 12.09 25.04
CA MET A 262 -0.11 13.33 25.76
C MET A 262 -1.23 14.37 25.71
N GLU A 263 -2.01 14.41 24.60
CA GLU A 263 -3.23 15.23 24.52
C GLU A 263 -4.28 14.73 25.51
N ALA A 264 -4.54 13.42 25.52
CA ALA A 264 -5.46 12.81 26.47
C ALA A 264 -5.04 13.01 27.94
N ALA A 265 -3.73 13.03 28.20
CA ALA A 265 -3.14 13.35 29.51
C ALA A 265 -3.05 14.85 29.81
N GLY A 266 -3.52 15.74 28.94
CA GLY A 266 -3.48 17.19 29.16
C GLY A 266 -2.07 17.82 29.15
N ILE A 267 -1.09 17.16 28.57
CA ILE A 267 0.29 17.67 28.46
C ILE A 267 0.44 18.57 27.25
N VAL A 268 -0.25 18.24 26.15
CA VAL A 268 -0.32 19.07 24.94
C VAL A 268 -1.77 19.39 24.58
N GLY A 269 -1.97 20.49 23.85
CA GLY A 269 -3.28 20.91 23.34
C GLY A 269 -3.73 20.06 22.15
N SER A 270 -4.97 20.33 21.71
CA SER A 270 -5.62 19.62 20.59
C SER A 270 -4.88 19.79 19.26
N PHE A 271 -5.14 18.84 18.36
CA PHE A 271 -4.56 18.86 17.02
C PHE A 271 -5.07 20.05 16.19
N GLU A 272 -4.17 20.89 15.70
CA GLU A 272 -4.46 22.05 14.84
C GLU A 272 -3.89 21.88 13.42
N GLY A 273 -4.06 20.71 12.81
CA GLY A 273 -3.59 20.44 11.47
C GLY A 273 -2.05 20.26 11.40
N SER A 274 -1.38 20.91 10.44
CA SER A 274 0.07 20.72 10.21
C SER A 274 0.97 21.47 11.21
N LYS A 275 0.42 22.20 12.17
CA LYS A 275 1.19 22.93 13.18
C LYS A 275 1.53 22.02 14.38
N ALA A 276 2.67 22.31 15.01
CA ALA A 276 2.99 21.67 16.29
C ALA A 276 1.95 22.04 17.34
N ARG A 277 1.48 21.06 18.14
CA ARG A 277 0.52 21.28 19.22
C ARG A 277 1.12 22.17 20.31
N GLN A 278 0.30 22.98 20.93
CA GLN A 278 0.72 23.81 22.06
C GLN A 278 1.07 22.91 23.25
N VAL A 279 2.17 23.18 23.94
CA VAL A 279 2.52 22.50 25.19
C VAL A 279 1.83 23.23 26.35
N LEU A 280 1.08 22.50 27.16
CA LEU A 280 0.29 23.06 28.26
C LEU A 280 1.05 23.08 29.57
N ILE A 281 2.12 22.31 29.68
CA ILE A 281 2.98 22.20 30.86
C ILE A 281 4.26 23.01 30.66
N SER A 282 4.57 23.86 31.63
CA SER A 282 5.65 24.84 31.52
C SER A 282 7.06 24.28 31.76
N ASP A 283 7.20 23.29 32.65
CA ASP A 283 8.48 22.77 33.06
C ASP A 283 8.40 21.32 33.54
N LEU A 284 9.58 20.69 33.76
CA LEU A 284 9.69 19.28 34.17
C LEU A 284 9.14 19.00 35.57
N ASN A 285 9.18 19.97 36.48
CA ASN A 285 8.66 19.80 37.83
C ASN A 285 7.14 19.72 37.81
N HIS A 286 6.51 20.57 37.00
CA HIS A 286 5.07 20.56 36.72
C HIS A 286 4.66 19.24 36.06
N LEU A 287 5.45 18.74 35.09
CA LEU A 287 5.19 17.45 34.41
C LEU A 287 5.23 16.29 35.43
N SER A 288 6.23 16.25 36.29
CA SER A 288 6.35 15.20 37.32
C SER A 288 5.15 15.20 38.26
N THR A 289 4.77 16.37 38.78
CA THR A 289 3.60 16.52 39.66
C THR A 289 2.28 16.13 38.94
N HIS A 290 2.16 16.45 37.66
CA HIS A 290 0.99 16.14 36.86
C HIS A 290 0.84 14.62 36.63
N LEU A 291 1.92 13.95 36.26
CA LEU A 291 1.94 12.49 36.07
C LEU A 291 1.75 11.69 37.34
N ASP A 292 2.28 12.19 38.47
CA ASP A 292 2.12 11.54 39.78
C ASP A 292 0.66 11.66 40.29
N ASN A 293 -0.05 12.75 39.95
CA ASN A 293 -1.48 12.93 40.29
C ASN A 293 -2.42 12.10 39.44
N GLU A 294 -2.03 11.72 38.22
CA GLU A 294 -2.84 10.83 37.35
C GLU A 294 -2.68 9.34 37.73
N SER A 295 -1.73 8.99 38.55
CA SER A 295 -1.47 7.60 38.97
C SER A 295 -2.28 7.16 40.20
N ILE A 296 -3.20 8.00 40.68
CA ILE A 296 -4.18 7.74 41.73
C ILE A 296 -5.58 7.63 41.13
#